data_80eacb03bb07809ddcddd77d726d6875
#
_entry.id   80eacb03bb07809ddcddd77d726d6875
#
_cell.length_a   1.000
_cell.length_b   1.000
_cell.length_c   1.000
_cell.angle_alpha   90.00
_cell.angle_beta   90.00
_cell.angle_gamma   90.00
#
_symmetry.space_group_name_H-M   'P 1'
#
loop_
_entity.id
_entity.type
_entity.pdbx_description
1 polymer ?
#
loop_
_entity_poly.entity_id
_entity_poly.type
_entity_poly.pdbx_seq_one_letter_code
_entity_poly.pdbx_strand_id
1 'polypeptide(L)' 'MSTVKLVDENTDHPKVRAIFADIKATKHIERVPNIWRALATHPEHLELCWTDVK' A
#
# COMPACT_ATOMS: atom_id res chain seq x y z
N MET A 1 -1.20 -22.78 9.72
CA MET A 1 -1.25 -21.38 10.15
C MET A 1 -1.19 -20.47 8.95
N SER A 2 -2.15 -19.62 8.82
CA SER A 2 -2.14 -18.68 7.71
C SER A 2 -1.46 -17.37 8.15
N THR A 3 -0.55 -16.91 7.34
CA THR A 3 0.08 -15.62 7.57
C THR A 3 -0.30 -14.69 6.44
N VAL A 4 -0.73 -13.50 6.79
CA VAL A 4 -0.99 -12.49 5.79
C VAL A 4 0.35 -11.99 5.29
N LYS A 5 0.57 -12.15 3.99
CA LYS A 5 1.80 -11.67 3.38
C LYS A 5 1.68 -10.20 3.11
N LEU A 6 2.49 -9.42 3.79
CA LEU A 6 2.49 -7.97 3.62
C LEU A 6 3.59 -7.58 2.64
N VAL A 7 3.26 -6.68 1.72
CA VAL A 7 4.25 -6.15 0.79
C VAL A 7 5.09 -5.10 1.53
N ASP A 8 6.41 -5.19 1.38
CA ASP A 8 7.32 -4.24 1.99
C ASP A 8 7.07 -2.84 1.41
N GLU A 9 7.09 -1.83 2.26
CA GLU A 9 6.92 -0.46 1.79
C GLU A 9 8.07 0.00 0.91
N ASN A 10 9.18 -0.73 0.92
CA ASN A 10 10.31 -0.47 0.03
C ASN A 10 10.32 -1.37 -1.19
N THR A 11 9.15 -1.93 -1.55
CA THR A 11 9.03 -2.81 -2.70
C THR A 11 9.55 -2.16 -3.99
N ASP A 12 10.05 -3.00 -4.89
CA ASP A 12 10.55 -2.52 -6.17
C ASP A 12 9.43 -2.29 -7.20
N HIS A 13 8.21 -2.65 -6.86
CA HIS A 13 7.08 -2.48 -7.77
C HIS A 13 6.74 -0.99 -7.89
N PRO A 14 6.93 -0.38 -9.07
CA PRO A 14 6.80 1.07 -9.21
C PRO A 14 5.40 1.59 -8.88
N LYS A 15 4.38 0.89 -9.28
CA LYS A 15 3.00 1.29 -9.01
C LYS A 15 2.70 1.27 -7.51
N VAL A 16 3.11 0.21 -6.84
CA VAL A 16 2.90 0.08 -5.40
C VAL A 16 3.70 1.13 -4.63
N ARG A 17 4.94 1.36 -5.04
CA ARG A 17 5.77 2.39 -4.40
C ARG A 17 5.15 3.76 -4.52
N ALA A 18 4.62 4.09 -5.70
CA ALA A 18 3.99 5.38 -5.92
C ALA A 18 2.77 5.56 -5.01
N ILE A 19 1.95 4.52 -4.89
CA ILE A 19 0.77 4.56 -4.04
C ILE A 19 1.16 4.69 -2.57
N PHE A 20 2.17 3.93 -2.14
CA PHE A 20 2.64 4.00 -0.76
C PHE A 20 3.17 5.40 -0.42
N ALA A 21 3.92 6.00 -1.34
CA ALA A 21 4.41 7.35 -1.14
C ALA A 21 3.26 8.35 -1.01
N ASP A 22 2.23 8.18 -1.83
CA ASP A 22 1.05 9.03 -1.78
C ASP A 22 0.30 8.86 -0.46
N ILE A 23 0.17 7.62 0.02
CA ILE A 23 -0.47 7.35 1.30
C ILE A 23 0.27 8.05 2.44
N LYS A 24 1.58 7.93 2.47
CA LYS A 24 2.37 8.55 3.53
C LYS A 24 2.27 10.07 3.49
N ALA A 25 2.30 10.64 2.30
CA ALA A 25 2.20 12.08 2.15
C ALA A 25 0.82 12.60 2.54
N THR A 26 -0.23 11.90 2.10
CA THR A 26 -1.61 12.33 2.36
C THR A 26 -1.96 12.23 3.84
N LYS A 27 -1.51 11.19 4.50
CA LYS A 27 -1.86 10.96 5.91
C LYS A 27 -0.81 11.47 6.88
N HIS A 28 0.28 12.04 6.37
CA HIS A 28 1.37 12.57 7.20
C HIS A 28 1.93 11.52 8.16
N ILE A 29 2.16 10.31 7.64
CA ILE A 29 2.67 9.20 8.43
C ILE A 29 4.01 8.74 7.87
N GLU A 30 4.82 8.13 8.74
CA GLU A 30 6.14 7.64 8.35
C GLU A 30 6.10 6.24 7.75
N ARG A 31 5.06 5.48 8.07
CA ARG A 31 4.94 4.09 7.65
C ARG A 31 3.59 3.83 7.02
N VAL A 32 3.58 2.90 6.08
CA VAL A 32 2.34 2.46 5.48
C VAL A 32 1.63 1.49 6.43
N PRO A 33 0.37 1.74 6.78
CA PRO A 33 -0.39 0.81 7.62
C PRO A 33 -0.47 -0.59 7.01
N ASN A 34 -0.54 -1.60 7.88
CA ASN A 34 -0.56 -2.99 7.43
C ASN A 34 -1.69 -3.29 6.45
N ILE A 35 -2.84 -2.66 6.62
CA ILE A 35 -3.98 -2.90 5.73
C ILE A 35 -3.62 -2.55 4.28
N TRP A 36 -2.89 -1.45 4.07
CA TRP A 36 -2.46 -1.05 2.74
C TRP A 36 -1.40 -1.98 2.19
N ARG A 37 -0.50 -2.45 3.06
CA ARG A 37 0.53 -3.39 2.65
C ARG A 37 -0.06 -4.73 2.25
N ALA A 38 -1.12 -5.17 2.94
CA ALA A 38 -1.82 -6.39 2.58
C ALA A 38 -2.53 -6.25 1.23
N LEU A 39 -3.15 -5.10 0.98
CA LEU A 39 -3.80 -4.83 -0.29
C LEU A 39 -2.81 -4.76 -1.44
N ALA A 40 -1.57 -4.42 -1.15
CA ALA A 40 -0.53 -4.28 -2.17
C ALA A 40 -0.16 -5.60 -2.85
N THR A 41 -0.58 -6.74 -2.29
CA THR A 41 -0.40 -8.02 -2.98
C THR A 41 -1.20 -8.05 -4.29
N HIS A 42 -2.20 -7.17 -4.39
CA HIS A 42 -2.97 -6.98 -5.61
C HIS A 42 -2.93 -5.50 -5.97
N PRO A 43 -1.91 -5.06 -6.72
CA PRO A 43 -1.70 -3.63 -7.00
C PRO A 43 -2.91 -2.93 -7.60
N GLU A 44 -3.65 -3.61 -8.47
CA GLU A 44 -4.85 -3.01 -9.05
C GLU A 44 -5.91 -2.76 -7.99
N HIS A 45 -6.07 -3.70 -7.08
CA HIS A 45 -7.03 -3.58 -5.99
C HIS A 45 -6.61 -2.45 -5.05
N LEU A 46 -5.32 -2.37 -4.76
CA LEU A 46 -4.77 -1.30 -3.92
C LEU A 46 -5.07 0.06 -4.54
N GLU A 47 -4.86 0.19 -5.83
CA GLU A 47 -5.10 1.45 -6.53
C GLU A 47 -6.57 1.85 -6.44
N LEU A 48 -7.47 0.91 -6.68
CA LEU A 48 -8.90 1.18 -6.61
C LEU A 48 -9.31 1.60 -5.21
N CYS A 49 -8.85 0.88 -4.20
CA CYS A 49 -9.17 1.20 -2.81
C CYS A 49 -8.63 2.56 -2.41
N TRP A 50 -7.40 2.87 -2.81
CA TRP A 50 -6.79 4.15 -2.47
C TRP A 50 -7.51 5.31 -3.16
N THR A 51 -7.86 5.12 -4.43
CA THR A 51 -8.59 6.14 -5.17
C THR A 51 -9.96 6.41 -4.54
N ASP A 52 -10.62 5.36 -4.06
CA ASP A 52 -11.92 5.50 -3.43
C ASP A 52 -11.83 6.25 -2.09
N VAL A 53 -10.75 6.02 -1.34
CA VAL A 53 -10.54 6.68 -0.05
C VAL A 53 -10.18 8.15 -0.21
N LYS A 54 -9.46 8.46 -1.26
CA LYS A 54 -9.11 9.85 -1.53
C LYS A 54 -10.38 10.68 -1.73
#